data_416517e2969490092fa0a08e7f321093
#
_entry.id   416517e2969490092fa0a08e7f321093
#
_cell.length_a   1.000
_cell.length_b   1.000
_cell.length_c   1.000
_cell.angle_alpha   90.00
_cell.angle_beta   90.00
_cell.angle_gamma   90.00
#
_symmetry.space_group_name_H-M   'P 1'
#
loop_
_entity.id
_entity.type
_entity.pdbx_description
1 polymer ?
#
loop_
_entity_poly.entity_id
_entity_poly.type
_entity_poly.pdbx_seq_one_letter_code
_entity_poly.pdbx_strand_id
1 'polypeptide(L)'
;MMIQITSGKGPAECCRVVACVQSLMMKQAKQQGIELQVLENKAGELNGTLLSATMMATGSNLDAFISEWAGTIQWIAQSPYRKYNKRKNWFVGVAAFDVKELMQWNTKDVK
;
A
#
# COMPACT_ATOMS: atom_id res chain seq x y z
N MET A 1 -11.06 8.68 -1.94
CA MET A 1 -10.83 7.26 -1.59
C MET A 1 -9.49 7.11 -0.90
N MET A 2 -9.47 6.48 0.23
CA MET A 2 -8.24 6.26 1.00
C MET A 2 -7.69 4.88 0.68
N ILE A 3 -6.39 4.80 0.41
CA ILE A 3 -5.71 3.54 0.09
C ILE A 3 -4.66 3.26 1.15
N GLN A 4 -4.63 2.04 1.66
CA GLN A 4 -3.63 1.61 2.63
C GLN A 4 -2.90 0.38 2.12
N ILE A 5 -1.57 0.43 2.17
CA ILE A 5 -0.70 -0.69 1.85
C ILE A 5 -0.06 -1.16 3.15
N THR A 6 -0.11 -2.46 3.43
CA THR A 6 0.46 -2.99 4.66
C THR A 6 1.21 -4.29 4.41
N SER A 7 2.31 -4.46 5.14
CA SER A 7 3.05 -5.72 5.16
C SER A 7 2.43 -6.72 6.16
N GLY A 8 1.49 -6.27 6.98
CA GLY A 8 1.00 -7.07 8.09
C GLY A 8 2.12 -7.34 9.08
N LYS A 9 2.31 -8.63 9.41
CA LYS A 9 3.39 -9.05 10.30
C LYS A 9 4.54 -9.71 9.52
N GLY A 10 4.68 -9.34 8.25
CA GLY A 10 5.71 -9.91 7.40
C GLY A 10 7.12 -9.46 7.74
N PRO A 11 8.13 -10.17 7.20
CA PRO A 11 9.52 -9.83 7.43
C PRO A 11 9.92 -8.53 6.72
N ALA A 12 11.17 -8.09 6.92
CA ALA A 12 11.68 -6.86 6.34
C ALA A 12 11.54 -6.82 4.81
N GLU A 13 11.60 -7.97 4.15
CA GLU A 13 11.40 -8.05 2.70
C GLU A 13 10.01 -7.57 2.31
N CYS A 14 8.97 -7.95 3.07
CA CYS A 14 7.61 -7.46 2.81
C CYS A 14 7.51 -5.96 3.06
N CYS A 15 8.19 -5.43 4.05
CA CYS A 15 8.22 -4.00 4.31
C CYS A 15 8.89 -3.23 3.16
N ARG A 16 9.90 -3.81 2.56
CA ARG A 16 10.52 -3.23 1.36
C ARG A 16 9.55 -3.23 0.19
N VAL A 17 8.75 -4.29 0.06
CA VAL A 17 7.75 -4.37 -1.00
C VAL A 17 6.66 -3.31 -0.82
N VAL A 18 6.28 -2.98 0.41
CA VAL A 18 5.32 -1.89 0.65
C VAL A 18 5.83 -0.60 0.02
N ALA A 19 7.11 -0.27 0.23
CA ALA A 19 7.71 0.94 -0.35
C ALA A 19 7.74 0.85 -1.88
N CYS A 20 8.09 -0.32 -2.43
CA CYS A 20 8.13 -0.53 -3.88
C CYS A 20 6.74 -0.40 -4.51
N VAL A 21 5.73 -1.00 -3.89
CA VAL A 21 4.35 -0.93 -4.38
C VAL A 21 3.85 0.50 -4.35
N GLN A 22 4.12 1.23 -3.27
CA GLN A 22 3.74 2.65 -3.19
C GLN A 22 4.32 3.45 -4.35
N SER A 23 5.61 3.28 -4.62
CA SER A 23 6.28 3.99 -5.72
C SER A 23 5.65 3.67 -7.07
N LEU A 24 5.36 2.39 -7.32
CA LEU A 24 4.74 1.96 -8.57
C LEU A 24 3.32 2.50 -8.70
N MET A 25 2.54 2.47 -7.62
CA MET A 25 1.18 3.01 -7.62
C MET A 25 1.19 4.50 -7.93
N MET A 26 2.10 5.26 -7.33
CA MET A 26 2.19 6.70 -7.57
C MET A 26 2.57 6.99 -9.02
N LYS A 27 3.48 6.21 -9.58
CA LYS A 27 3.90 6.36 -10.97
C LYS A 27 2.76 6.05 -11.93
N GLN A 28 2.04 4.96 -11.70
CA GLN A 28 0.93 4.57 -12.54
C GLN A 28 -0.24 5.55 -12.43
N ALA A 29 -0.52 6.03 -11.22
CA ALA A 29 -1.57 7.00 -10.99
C ALA A 29 -1.30 8.27 -11.79
N LYS A 30 -0.05 8.74 -11.79
CA LYS A 30 0.32 9.93 -12.57
C LYS A 30 0.09 9.73 -14.06
N GLN A 31 0.36 8.54 -14.57
CA GLN A 31 0.13 8.22 -15.98
C GLN A 31 -1.35 8.19 -16.32
N GLN A 32 -2.20 7.82 -15.37
CA GLN A 32 -3.65 7.72 -15.58
C GLN A 32 -4.42 8.98 -15.17
N GLY A 33 -3.73 10.03 -14.77
CA GLY A 33 -4.37 11.27 -14.36
C GLY A 33 -5.01 11.21 -12.97
N ILE A 34 -4.57 10.26 -12.14
CA ILE A 34 -5.04 10.11 -10.77
C ILE A 34 -4.04 10.77 -9.84
N GLU A 35 -4.55 11.55 -8.89
CA GLU A 35 -3.69 12.19 -7.90
C GLU A 35 -3.63 11.33 -6.64
N LEU A 36 -2.42 10.91 -6.26
CA LEU A 36 -2.17 10.21 -5.01
C LEU A 36 -1.38 11.11 -4.08
N GLN A 37 -1.95 11.36 -2.90
CA GLN A 37 -1.29 12.14 -1.87
C GLN A 37 -0.96 11.23 -0.69
N VAL A 38 0.31 11.19 -0.31
CA VAL A 38 0.74 10.40 0.84
C VAL A 38 0.29 11.11 2.11
N LEU A 39 -0.53 10.42 2.93
CA LEU A 39 -1.01 10.94 4.20
C LEU A 39 -0.10 10.52 5.35
N GLU A 40 0.35 9.25 5.34
CA GLU A 40 1.19 8.73 6.39
C GLU A 40 1.99 7.54 5.85
N ASN A 41 3.29 7.53 6.14
CA ASN A 41 4.16 6.39 5.91
C ASN A 41 4.73 5.97 7.25
N LYS A 42 4.48 4.72 7.64
CA LYS A 42 5.01 4.17 8.86
C LYS A 42 6.29 3.39 8.53
N ALA A 43 7.42 3.90 8.99
CA ALA A 43 8.72 3.33 8.65
C ALA A 43 8.93 1.95 9.27
N GLY A 44 9.60 1.07 8.53
CA GLY A 44 10.07 -0.20 9.05
C GLY A 44 11.39 -0.06 9.79
N GLU A 45 11.91 -1.18 10.28
CA GLU A 45 13.16 -1.19 11.05
C GLU A 45 14.38 -0.86 10.19
N LEU A 46 14.37 -1.26 8.92
CA LEU A 46 15.48 -1.04 8.01
C LEU A 46 15.22 0.16 7.12
N ASN A 47 16.30 0.82 6.69
CA ASN A 47 16.18 1.95 5.79
C ASN A 47 15.53 1.53 4.46
N GLY A 48 14.65 2.38 3.96
CA GLY A 48 13.96 2.11 2.71
C GLY A 48 12.79 1.14 2.83
N THR A 49 12.37 0.80 4.04
CA THR A 49 11.23 -0.08 4.28
C THR A 49 10.07 0.67 4.92
N LEU A 50 8.86 0.19 4.67
CA LEU A 50 7.63 0.74 5.27
C LEU A 50 6.80 -0.39 5.85
N LEU A 51 6.35 -0.23 7.09
CA LEU A 51 5.37 -1.14 7.68
C LEU A 51 4.01 -0.95 7.02
N SER A 52 3.65 0.29 6.77
CA SER A 52 2.40 0.63 6.10
C SER A 52 2.51 1.98 5.43
N ALA A 53 1.65 2.21 4.44
CA ALA A 53 1.54 3.48 3.75
C ALA A 53 0.07 3.81 3.55
N THR A 54 -0.33 5.03 3.88
CA THR A 54 -1.70 5.50 3.71
C THR A 54 -1.70 6.68 2.76
N MET A 55 -2.55 6.60 1.74
CA MET A 55 -2.61 7.61 0.69
C MET A 55 -4.05 8.00 0.40
N MET A 56 -4.25 9.23 -0.05
CA MET A 56 -5.54 9.69 -0.55
C MET A 56 -5.50 9.73 -2.07
N ALA A 57 -6.48 9.08 -2.71
CA ALA A 57 -6.57 9.01 -4.17
C ALA A 57 -7.76 9.81 -4.66
N THR A 58 -7.52 10.67 -5.65
CA THR A 58 -8.57 11.45 -6.30
C THR A 58 -8.34 11.46 -7.81
N GLY A 59 -9.43 11.54 -8.58
CA GLY A 59 -9.34 11.60 -10.04
C GLY A 59 -10.46 10.86 -10.72
N SER A 60 -10.45 10.90 -12.06
CA SER A 60 -11.37 10.12 -12.88
C SER A 60 -10.85 8.70 -13.05
N ASN A 61 -11.75 7.75 -13.32
CA ASN A 61 -11.39 6.32 -13.45
C ASN A 61 -10.76 5.71 -12.20
N LEU A 62 -11.07 6.28 -11.04
CA LEU A 62 -10.49 5.84 -9.78
C LEU A 62 -10.86 4.40 -9.46
N ASP A 63 -12.10 4.00 -9.77
CA ASP A 63 -12.58 2.65 -9.50
C ASP A 63 -11.76 1.59 -10.23
N ALA A 64 -11.40 1.86 -11.48
CA ALA A 64 -10.58 0.95 -12.27
C ALA A 64 -9.17 0.82 -11.67
N PHE A 65 -8.60 1.94 -11.26
CA PHE A 65 -7.28 1.95 -10.61
C PHE A 65 -7.29 1.14 -9.32
N ILE A 66 -8.30 1.35 -8.49
CA ILE A 66 -8.44 0.65 -7.21
C ILE A 66 -8.68 -0.84 -7.42
N SER A 67 -9.53 -1.21 -8.38
CA SER A 67 -9.76 -2.63 -8.72
C SER A 67 -8.48 -3.35 -9.12
N GLU A 68 -7.60 -2.65 -9.80
CA GLU A 68 -6.33 -3.21 -10.25
C GLU A 68 -5.38 -3.47 -9.10
N TRP A 69 -5.36 -2.59 -8.10
CA TRP A 69 -4.39 -2.66 -7.01
C TRP A 69 -4.91 -3.29 -5.72
N ALA A 70 -6.23 -3.25 -5.47
CA ALA A 70 -6.79 -3.73 -4.20
C ALA A 70 -6.66 -5.25 -4.07
N GLY A 71 -6.36 -5.71 -2.85
CA GLY A 71 -6.21 -7.13 -2.55
C GLY A 71 -4.80 -7.46 -2.10
N THR A 72 -4.44 -8.73 -2.24
CA THR A 72 -3.11 -9.21 -1.88
C THR A 72 -2.20 -9.16 -3.11
N ILE A 73 -1.06 -8.46 -2.98
CA ILE A 73 -0.08 -8.37 -4.05
C ILE A 73 1.08 -9.31 -3.75
N GLN A 74 1.41 -10.15 -4.71
CA GLN A 74 2.56 -11.03 -4.64
C GLN A 74 3.74 -10.38 -5.37
N TRP A 75 4.84 -10.22 -4.67
CA TRP A 75 6.07 -9.66 -5.22
C TRP A 75 7.12 -10.76 -5.29
N ILE A 76 7.65 -11.00 -6.47
CA ILE A 76 8.63 -12.07 -6.66
C ILE A 76 10.01 -11.43 -6.83
N ALA A 77 10.89 -11.61 -5.85
CA ALA A 77 12.24 -11.08 -5.90
C ALA A 77 13.10 -11.76 -4.85
N GLN A 78 14.40 -11.83 -5.13
CA GLN A 78 15.36 -12.33 -4.15
C GLN A 78 15.49 -11.31 -3.01
N SER A 79 15.62 -11.82 -1.76
CA SER A 79 15.80 -10.95 -0.61
C SER A 79 17.11 -10.18 -0.71
N PRO A 80 17.10 -8.84 -0.58
CA PRO A 80 18.33 -8.06 -0.51
C PRO A 80 19.00 -8.15 0.87
N TYR A 81 18.32 -8.71 1.86
CA TYR A 81 18.81 -8.75 3.24
C TYR A 81 19.37 -10.11 3.66
N ARG A 82 18.94 -11.18 3.00
CA ARG A 82 19.34 -12.54 3.34
C ARG A 82 19.92 -13.23 2.13
N LYS A 83 21.24 -13.36 2.11
CA LYS A 83 22.00 -13.77 0.94
C LYS A 83 21.64 -15.16 0.41
N TYR A 84 21.30 -16.10 1.29
CA TYR A 84 21.01 -17.48 0.89
C TYR A 84 19.55 -17.85 1.13
N ASN A 85 18.67 -16.89 1.25
CA ASN A 85 17.25 -17.16 1.46
C ASN A 85 16.63 -17.70 0.18
N LYS A 86 15.99 -18.88 0.28
CA LYS A 86 15.31 -19.50 -0.87
C LYS A 86 13.94 -18.89 -1.16
N ARG A 87 13.35 -18.19 -0.20
CA ARG A 87 12.05 -17.58 -0.38
C ARG A 87 12.15 -16.36 -1.31
N LYS A 88 11.33 -16.36 -2.36
CA LYS A 88 11.29 -15.27 -3.35
C LYS A 88 9.92 -14.62 -3.44
N ASN A 89 8.93 -15.12 -2.71
CA ASN A 89 7.57 -14.61 -2.75
C ASN A 89 7.28 -13.78 -1.51
N TRP A 90 6.89 -12.52 -1.72
CA TRP A 90 6.62 -11.57 -0.64
C TRP A 90 5.22 -11.00 -0.85
N PHE A 91 4.40 -10.99 0.18
CA PHE A 91 3.01 -10.57 0.06
C PHE A 91 2.77 -9.28 0.84
N VAL A 92 2.00 -8.38 0.22
CA VAL A 92 1.51 -7.17 0.88
C VAL A 92 0.03 -7.03 0.58
N GLY A 93 -0.71 -6.40 1.50
CA GLY A 93 -2.12 -6.14 1.31
C GLY A 93 -2.36 -4.70 0.91
N VAL A 94 -3.26 -4.49 -0.05
CA VAL A 94 -3.72 -3.17 -0.45
C VAL A 94 -5.22 -3.11 -0.19
N ALA A 95 -5.64 -2.17 0.64
CA ALA A 95 -7.05 -1.97 0.97
C ALA A 95 -7.47 -0.56 0.57
N ALA A 96 -8.70 -0.42 0.10
CA ALA A 96 -9.26 0.87 -0.26
C ALA A 96 -10.50 1.14 0.55
N PHE A 97 -10.64 2.36 1.06
CA PHE A 97 -11.77 2.77 1.90
C PHE A 97 -12.38 4.05 1.36
N ASP A 98 -13.71 4.10 1.38
CA ASP A 98 -14.42 5.34 1.11
C ASP A 98 -14.37 6.21 2.36
N VAL A 99 -13.87 7.44 2.20
CA VAL A 99 -13.74 8.38 3.33
C VAL A 99 -15.10 8.66 3.98
N LYS A 100 -16.16 8.72 3.18
CA LYS A 100 -17.51 8.93 3.71
C LYS A 100 -17.96 7.79 4.62
N GLU A 101 -17.64 6.55 4.25
CA GLU A 101 -17.96 5.39 5.07
C GLU A 101 -17.20 5.44 6.39
N LEU A 102 -15.93 5.82 6.36
CA LEU A 102 -15.13 5.95 7.56
C LEU A 102 -15.67 7.02 8.48
N MET A 103 -16.08 8.16 7.93
CA MET A 103 -16.66 9.25 8.72
C MET A 103 -17.97 8.84 9.36
N GLN A 104 -18.84 8.13 8.63
CA GLN A 104 -20.08 7.60 9.17
C GLN A 104 -19.81 6.59 10.28
N TRP A 105 -18.84 5.76 10.11
CA TRP A 105 -18.43 4.75 11.08
C TRP A 105 -17.97 5.40 12.37
N ASN A 106 -17.13 6.42 12.26
CA ASN A 106 -16.63 7.18 13.41
C ASN A 106 -17.75 7.87 14.16
N THR A 107 -18.75 8.38 13.43
CA THR A 107 -19.91 9.02 14.04
C THR A 107 -20.70 8.02 14.88
N LYS A 108 -20.81 6.78 14.42
CA LYS A 108 -21.49 5.73 15.17
C LYS A 108 -20.72 5.36 16.42
N ASP A 109 -19.40 5.35 16.35
CA ASP A 109 -18.55 5.00 17.49
C ASP A 109 -18.62 6.03 18.61
N VAL A 110 -18.90 7.28 18.27
CA VAL A 110 -18.97 8.37 19.23
C VAL A 110 -20.23 8.28 20.08
N LYS A 111 -21.19 7.52 19.66
CA LYS A 111 -22.39 7.27 20.43
C LYS A 111 -22.15 6.12 21.41
#